data_5a0f7889b0acfbb6becbbe0131c79c2f
#
_entry.id   5a0f7889b0acfbb6becbbe0131c79c2f
#
_cell.length_a   1.000
_cell.length_b   1.000
_cell.length_c   1.000
_cell.angle_alpha   90.00
_cell.angle_beta   90.00
_cell.angle_gamma   90.00
#
_symmetry.space_group_name_H-M   'P 1'
#
loop_
_entity.id
_entity.type
_entity.pdbx_description
1 polymer ?
#
loop_
_entity_poly.entity_id
_entity_poly.type
_entity_poly.pdbx_seq_one_letter_code
_entity_poly.pdbx_strand_id
1 'polypeptide(L)'
;MEKRYVKTRNKQRMIREFVYADDSWGRERRIVTRLEFGNQGANPRFIVTNLRRSAAALYDDLYCLRGEAENRIKETQLDLFGTRASGQKFLTNWLRILLSALAYTLMQRLREMALAGTELAAATAATIRVRLLKIGAAILRNTRRVRILFASHHPLRETFLVAARALASP
;
A
#
# COMPACT_ATOMS: atom_id res chain seq x y z
N MET A 1 -28.27 -13.40 -3.97
CA MET A 1 -26.91 -13.50 -3.42
C MET A 1 -26.94 -14.08 -2.00
N GLU A 2 -27.75 -13.58 -1.13
CA GLU A 2 -27.92 -14.08 0.24
C GLU A 2 -28.22 -15.58 0.31
N LYS A 3 -29.26 -16.05 -0.40
CA LYS A 3 -29.60 -17.49 -0.48
C LYS A 3 -28.45 -18.38 -0.96
N ARG A 4 -27.61 -17.87 -1.86
CA ARG A 4 -26.41 -18.58 -2.33
C ARG A 4 -25.33 -18.59 -1.28
N TYR A 5 -25.10 -17.47 -0.59
CA TYR A 5 -24.14 -17.39 0.50
C TYR A 5 -24.50 -18.36 1.63
N VAL A 6 -25.78 -18.40 2.04
CA VAL A 6 -26.24 -19.32 3.10
C VAL A 6 -25.96 -20.78 2.73
N LYS A 7 -26.10 -21.14 1.43
CA LYS A 7 -25.83 -22.50 0.95
C LYS A 7 -24.33 -22.83 0.88
N THR A 8 -23.51 -21.89 0.39
CA THR A 8 -22.11 -22.18 0.04
C THR A 8 -21.11 -21.67 1.06
N ARG A 9 -21.54 -20.77 1.94
CA ARG A 9 -20.66 -20.01 2.86
C ARG A 9 -19.55 -19.23 2.16
N ASN A 10 -19.58 -19.18 0.83
CA ASN A 10 -18.62 -18.43 0.03
C ASN A 10 -19.15 -17.03 -0.30
N LYS A 11 -18.28 -16.03 -0.23
CA LYS A 11 -18.60 -14.64 -0.60
C LYS A 11 -19.19 -14.61 -2.01
N GLN A 12 -20.36 -14.00 -2.13
CA GLN A 12 -21.04 -13.81 -3.41
C GLN A 12 -20.75 -12.42 -3.93
N ARG A 13 -20.44 -12.30 -5.23
CA ARG A 13 -20.13 -11.04 -5.90
C ARG A 13 -20.83 -10.97 -7.25
N MET A 14 -21.37 -9.80 -7.57
CA MET A 14 -21.97 -9.51 -8.86
C MET A 14 -21.73 -8.07 -9.24
N ILE A 15 -21.35 -7.82 -10.50
CA ILE A 15 -21.26 -6.48 -11.08
C ILE A 15 -22.41 -6.31 -12.05
N ARG A 16 -23.10 -5.16 -11.98
CA ARG A 16 -24.19 -4.75 -12.83
C ARG A 16 -24.01 -3.30 -13.23
N GLU A 17 -24.71 -2.90 -14.28
CA GLU A 17 -24.79 -1.50 -14.70
C GLU A 17 -26.23 -1.14 -15.05
N PHE A 18 -26.56 0.12 -14.89
CA PHE A 18 -27.83 0.73 -15.25
C PHE A 18 -27.66 2.22 -15.46
N VAL A 19 -28.64 2.85 -16.04
CA VAL A 19 -28.72 4.31 -16.18
C VAL A 19 -29.65 4.84 -15.08
N TYR A 20 -29.24 5.93 -14.45
CA TYR A 20 -30.00 6.56 -13.38
C TYR A 20 -29.88 8.09 -13.47
N ALA A 21 -30.95 8.77 -13.13
CA ALA A 21 -31.02 10.20 -12.93
C ALA A 21 -31.54 10.48 -11.52
N ASP A 22 -30.94 11.42 -10.84
CA ASP A 22 -31.42 12.03 -9.62
C ASP A 22 -32.06 13.37 -9.99
N ASP A 23 -33.03 13.83 -9.20
CA ASP A 23 -33.76 15.11 -9.46
C ASP A 23 -32.79 16.31 -9.49
N SER A 24 -31.67 16.22 -8.78
CA SER A 24 -30.62 17.24 -8.77
C SER A 24 -29.67 17.18 -9.96
N TRP A 25 -29.76 16.14 -10.81
CA TRP A 25 -28.82 15.94 -11.92
C TRP A 25 -29.42 16.50 -13.21
N GLY A 26 -28.67 17.26 -13.96
CA GLY A 26 -29.08 17.82 -15.25
C GLY A 26 -29.21 16.77 -16.37
N ARG A 27 -28.87 15.50 -16.16
CA ARG A 27 -28.98 14.39 -17.11
C ARG A 27 -28.82 13.03 -16.46
N GLU A 28 -29.30 12.01 -17.13
CA GLU A 28 -29.04 10.61 -16.78
C GLU A 28 -27.55 10.28 -16.84
N ARG A 29 -27.12 9.40 -15.93
CA ARG A 29 -25.74 8.93 -15.83
C ARG A 29 -25.67 7.42 -15.74
N ARG A 30 -24.62 6.85 -16.30
CA ARG A 30 -24.31 5.43 -16.18
C ARG A 30 -23.81 5.14 -14.76
N ILE A 31 -24.42 4.17 -14.10
CA ILE A 31 -24.06 3.67 -12.80
C ILE A 31 -23.52 2.25 -12.96
N VAL A 32 -22.32 2.00 -12.46
CA VAL A 32 -21.77 0.64 -12.27
C VAL A 32 -21.91 0.29 -10.81
N THR A 33 -22.52 -0.85 -10.51
CA THR A 33 -22.70 -1.32 -9.15
C THR A 33 -21.99 -2.66 -8.94
N ARG A 34 -21.28 -2.76 -7.82
CA ARG A 34 -20.81 -4.01 -7.28
C ARG A 34 -21.67 -4.39 -6.08
N LEU A 35 -22.31 -5.52 -6.17
CA LEU A 35 -23.07 -6.13 -5.08
C LEU A 35 -22.23 -7.26 -4.51
N GLU A 36 -21.95 -7.22 -3.23
CA GLU A 36 -21.29 -8.29 -2.48
C GLU A 36 -22.16 -8.71 -1.30
N PHE A 37 -22.10 -10.01 -0.98
CA PHE A 37 -22.72 -10.55 0.21
C PHE A 37 -21.75 -11.55 0.86
N GLY A 38 -21.45 -11.34 2.13
CA GLY A 38 -20.50 -12.15 2.88
C GLY A 38 -20.90 -12.26 4.36
N ASN A 39 -19.96 -12.60 5.20
CA ASN A 39 -20.17 -12.76 6.66
C ASN A 39 -20.61 -11.47 7.36
N GLN A 40 -20.33 -10.31 6.78
CA GLN A 40 -20.74 -8.99 7.30
C GLN A 40 -22.06 -8.50 6.64
N GLY A 41 -22.76 -9.36 5.87
CA GLY A 41 -23.99 -9.02 5.17
C GLY A 41 -23.79 -8.43 3.78
N ALA A 42 -24.74 -7.60 3.33
CA ALA A 42 -24.74 -6.95 2.03
C ALA A 42 -23.80 -5.73 2.01
N ASN A 43 -22.97 -5.65 0.98
CA ASN A 43 -22.06 -4.52 0.76
C ASN A 43 -22.21 -4.01 -0.69
N PRO A 44 -23.23 -3.20 -0.99
CA PRO A 44 -23.39 -2.58 -2.30
C PRO A 44 -22.43 -1.39 -2.44
N ARG A 45 -21.86 -1.22 -3.63
CA ARG A 45 -21.08 -0.04 -4.00
C ARG A 45 -21.47 0.45 -5.36
N PHE A 46 -21.57 1.76 -5.54
CA PHE A 46 -22.00 2.41 -6.74
C PHE A 46 -20.93 3.37 -7.25
N ILE A 47 -20.72 3.37 -8.55
CA ILE A 47 -19.81 4.27 -9.25
C ILE A 47 -20.58 4.96 -10.37
N VAL A 48 -20.57 6.28 -10.36
CA VAL A 48 -21.08 7.10 -11.47
C VAL A 48 -19.96 7.30 -12.47
N THR A 49 -20.18 7.05 -13.74
CA THR A 49 -19.14 7.14 -14.78
C THR A 49 -19.69 7.55 -16.13
N ASN A 50 -18.86 8.20 -16.93
CA ASN A 50 -19.07 8.45 -18.35
C ASN A 50 -18.14 7.62 -19.25
N LEU A 51 -17.29 6.77 -18.67
CA LEU A 51 -16.32 5.95 -19.40
C LEU A 51 -17.01 4.80 -20.12
N ARG A 52 -16.54 4.45 -21.32
CA ARG A 52 -17.10 3.42 -22.20
C ARG A 52 -16.43 2.03 -22.06
N ARG A 53 -15.90 1.68 -20.90
CA ARG A 53 -15.36 0.34 -20.64
C ARG A 53 -16.45 -0.59 -20.11
N SER A 54 -16.19 -1.90 -20.12
CA SER A 54 -17.08 -2.86 -19.45
C SER A 54 -17.22 -2.55 -17.95
N ALA A 55 -18.36 -2.86 -17.37
CA ALA A 55 -18.62 -2.61 -15.95
C ALA A 55 -17.59 -3.29 -15.03
N ALA A 56 -17.17 -4.51 -15.38
CA ALA A 56 -16.14 -5.24 -14.63
C ALA A 56 -14.78 -4.55 -14.70
N ALA A 57 -14.32 -4.18 -15.90
CA ALA A 57 -13.04 -3.49 -16.07
C ALA A 57 -13.03 -2.10 -15.40
N LEU A 58 -14.15 -1.37 -15.44
CA LEU A 58 -14.28 -0.10 -14.72
C LEU A 58 -14.16 -0.28 -13.21
N TYR A 59 -14.77 -1.33 -12.69
CA TYR A 59 -14.74 -1.57 -11.26
C TYR A 59 -13.40 -2.16 -10.80
N ASP A 60 -12.94 -3.22 -11.44
CA ASP A 60 -11.79 -3.99 -10.97
C ASP A 60 -10.45 -3.33 -11.34
N ASP A 61 -10.30 -2.89 -12.60
CA ASP A 61 -9.01 -2.38 -13.09
C ASP A 61 -8.82 -0.89 -12.82
N LEU A 62 -9.93 -0.09 -12.79
CA LEU A 62 -9.81 1.34 -12.61
C LEU A 62 -10.17 1.81 -11.20
N TYR A 63 -11.38 1.47 -10.73
CA TYR A 63 -11.85 1.95 -9.44
C TYR A 63 -11.09 1.33 -8.27
N CYS A 64 -10.75 0.04 -8.36
CA CYS A 64 -9.98 -0.63 -7.30
C CYS A 64 -8.54 -0.09 -7.20
N LEU A 65 -7.95 0.42 -8.28
CA LEU A 65 -6.63 1.09 -8.24
C LEU A 65 -6.62 2.33 -7.31
N ARG A 66 -7.77 2.98 -7.12
CA ARG A 66 -7.89 4.05 -6.13
C ARG A 66 -7.58 3.56 -4.72
N GLY A 67 -7.99 2.34 -4.37
CA GLY A 67 -7.67 1.73 -3.08
C GLY A 67 -6.16 1.57 -2.86
N GLU A 68 -5.41 1.26 -3.92
CA GLU A 68 -3.95 1.22 -3.87
C GLU A 68 -3.36 2.61 -3.58
N ALA A 69 -3.83 3.66 -4.26
CA ALA A 69 -3.36 5.02 -3.98
C ALA A 69 -3.65 5.43 -2.53
N GLU A 70 -4.83 5.12 -2.00
CA GLU A 70 -5.18 5.38 -0.60
C GLU A 70 -4.28 4.60 0.37
N ASN A 71 -3.95 3.35 0.06
CA ASN A 71 -3.03 2.55 0.86
C ASN A 71 -1.61 3.14 0.86
N ARG A 72 -1.13 3.64 -0.28
CA ARG A 72 0.19 4.30 -0.40
C ARG A 72 0.23 5.62 0.38
N ILE A 73 -0.85 6.40 0.33
CA ILE A 73 -0.98 7.62 1.14
C ILE A 73 -0.96 7.26 2.63
N LYS A 74 -1.73 6.27 3.07
CA LYS A 74 -1.72 5.81 4.46
C LYS A 74 -0.35 5.32 4.90
N GLU A 75 0.34 4.57 4.07
CA GLU A 75 1.71 4.10 4.35
C GLU A 75 2.67 5.27 4.58
N THR A 76 2.62 6.30 3.74
CA THR A 76 3.43 7.51 3.91
C THR A 76 3.06 8.26 5.19
N GLN A 77 1.78 8.37 5.48
CA GLN A 77 1.28 9.10 6.65
C GLN A 77 1.60 8.41 7.97
N LEU A 78 1.35 7.11 8.06
CA LEU A 78 1.42 6.35 9.31
C LEU A 78 2.80 5.73 9.53
N ASP A 79 3.36 5.10 8.52
CA ASP A 79 4.59 4.33 8.63
C ASP A 79 5.84 5.20 8.53
N LEU A 80 5.76 6.29 7.76
CA LEU A 80 6.87 7.21 7.49
C LEU A 80 6.65 8.61 8.07
N PHE A 81 5.67 8.74 8.99
CA PHE A 81 5.41 9.95 9.77
C PHE A 81 5.03 11.20 8.96
N GLY A 82 4.45 11.05 7.77
CA GLY A 82 4.03 12.17 6.91
C GLY A 82 3.01 13.11 7.53
N THR A 83 2.24 12.67 8.54
CA THR A 83 1.30 13.49 9.30
C THR A 83 1.93 14.27 10.45
N ARG A 84 3.20 14.04 10.78
CA ARG A 84 3.88 14.75 11.90
C ARG A 84 4.37 16.12 11.50
N ALA A 85 3.44 16.99 11.10
CA ALA A 85 3.67 18.39 10.78
C ALA A 85 3.30 19.31 11.96
N SER A 86 3.88 19.06 13.14
CA SER A 86 3.55 19.74 14.40
C SER A 86 4.49 20.91 14.74
N GLY A 87 5.31 21.36 13.79
CA GLY A 87 6.20 22.51 13.98
C GLY A 87 5.44 23.82 13.87
N GLN A 88 5.85 24.84 14.62
CA GLN A 88 5.26 26.18 14.57
C GLN A 88 5.54 26.91 13.25
N LYS A 89 6.65 26.58 12.57
CA LYS A 89 7.06 27.23 11.32
C LYS A 89 6.64 26.40 10.12
N PHE A 90 6.06 27.03 9.11
CA PHE A 90 5.65 26.38 7.86
C PHE A 90 6.81 25.61 7.18
N LEU A 91 7.98 26.22 7.05
CA LEU A 91 9.15 25.61 6.43
C LEU A 91 9.62 24.33 7.15
N THR A 92 9.49 24.28 8.48
CA THR A 92 9.83 23.07 9.24
C THR A 92 8.87 21.92 8.90
N ASN A 93 7.58 22.21 8.80
CA ASN A 93 6.59 21.21 8.43
C ASN A 93 6.75 20.76 6.98
N TRP A 94 7.02 21.72 6.08
CA TRP A 94 7.32 21.44 4.68
C TRP A 94 8.51 20.48 4.52
N LEU A 95 9.62 20.76 5.21
CA LEU A 95 10.80 19.90 5.20
C LEU A 95 10.47 18.48 5.71
N ARG A 96 9.68 18.35 6.77
CA ARG A 96 9.27 17.04 7.31
C ARG A 96 8.46 16.24 6.30
N ILE A 97 7.54 16.88 5.59
CA ILE A 97 6.74 16.23 4.53
C ILE A 97 7.64 15.77 3.38
N LEU A 98 8.58 16.62 2.94
CA LEU A 98 9.54 16.26 1.91
C LEU A 98 10.43 15.07 2.32
N LEU A 99 10.89 15.04 3.55
CA LEU A 99 11.67 13.90 4.08
C LEU A 99 10.83 12.62 4.13
N SER A 100 9.55 12.70 4.49
CA SER A 100 8.63 11.55 4.44
C SER A 100 8.42 11.06 3.01
N ALA A 101 8.26 11.95 2.05
CA ALA A 101 8.13 11.61 0.64
C ALA A 101 9.41 10.95 0.09
N LEU A 102 10.59 11.48 0.45
CA LEU A 102 11.87 10.88 0.12
C LEU A 102 12.01 9.47 0.72
N ALA A 103 11.68 9.32 2.01
CA ALA A 103 11.69 8.03 2.68
C ALA A 103 10.76 7.01 2.01
N TYR A 104 9.58 7.46 1.56
CA TYR A 104 8.66 6.62 0.80
C TYR A 104 9.28 6.17 -0.52
N THR A 105 9.89 7.09 -1.28
CA THR A 105 10.57 6.78 -2.53
C THR A 105 11.69 5.75 -2.33
N LEU A 106 12.51 5.92 -1.28
CA LEU A 106 13.57 4.97 -0.94
C LEU A 106 13.00 3.60 -0.58
N MET A 107 11.89 3.53 0.17
CA MET A 107 11.22 2.26 0.50
C MET A 107 10.68 1.56 -0.75
N GLN A 108 10.11 2.31 -1.71
CA GLN A 108 9.66 1.72 -2.97
C GLN A 108 10.84 1.17 -3.78
N ARG A 109 11.93 1.93 -3.89
CA ARG A 109 13.14 1.46 -4.58
C ARG A 109 13.75 0.23 -3.90
N LEU A 110 13.77 0.19 -2.57
CA LEU A 110 14.21 -0.98 -1.83
C LEU A 110 13.37 -2.22 -2.18
N ARG A 111 12.03 -2.09 -2.25
CA ARG A 111 11.14 -3.18 -2.67
C ARG A 111 11.44 -3.67 -4.08
N GLU A 112 11.54 -2.73 -5.02
CA GLU A 112 11.71 -3.03 -6.45
C GLU A 112 13.09 -3.66 -6.74
N MET A 113 14.14 -3.10 -6.18
CA MET A 113 15.52 -3.45 -6.53
C MET A 113 16.09 -4.59 -5.67
N ALA A 114 15.69 -4.68 -4.41
CA ALA A 114 16.37 -5.53 -3.45
C ALA A 114 15.48 -6.58 -2.76
N LEU A 115 14.17 -6.34 -2.70
CA LEU A 115 13.25 -7.26 -2.03
C LEU A 115 12.34 -8.02 -3.01
N ALA A 116 12.46 -7.78 -4.31
CA ALA A 116 11.73 -8.54 -5.32
C ALA A 116 12.04 -10.04 -5.17
N GLY A 117 10.99 -10.87 -5.14
CA GLY A 117 11.14 -12.33 -4.95
C GLY A 117 11.37 -12.79 -3.50
N THR A 118 11.42 -11.88 -2.52
CA THR A 118 11.50 -12.23 -1.09
C THR A 118 10.13 -12.15 -0.42
N GLU A 119 10.03 -12.68 0.81
CA GLU A 119 8.80 -12.57 1.63
C GLU A 119 8.45 -11.12 2.00
N LEU A 120 9.34 -10.18 1.80
CA LEU A 120 9.10 -8.75 2.06
C LEU A 120 8.75 -7.92 0.82
N ALA A 121 8.66 -8.53 -0.36
CA ALA A 121 8.36 -7.83 -1.62
C ALA A 121 7.08 -6.99 -1.57
N ALA A 122 6.02 -7.50 -0.93
CA ALA A 122 4.73 -6.81 -0.76
C ALA A 122 4.54 -6.21 0.65
N ALA A 123 5.58 -6.21 1.49
CA ALA A 123 5.49 -5.74 2.87
C ALA A 123 5.35 -4.22 2.96
N THR A 124 4.64 -3.72 3.98
CA THR A 124 4.52 -2.27 4.26
C THR A 124 5.86 -1.69 4.71
N ALA A 125 6.02 -0.36 4.61
CA ALA A 125 7.20 0.34 5.09
C ALA A 125 7.45 0.11 6.59
N ALA A 126 6.40 0.04 7.41
CA ALA A 126 6.53 -0.32 8.82
C ALA A 126 7.11 -1.71 9.02
N THR A 127 6.62 -2.69 8.27
CA THR A 127 7.12 -4.08 8.34
C THR A 127 8.58 -4.18 7.93
N ILE A 128 8.96 -3.56 6.80
CA ILE A 128 10.35 -3.54 6.33
C ILE A 128 11.25 -2.86 7.36
N ARG A 129 10.83 -1.71 7.88
CA ARG A 129 11.59 -0.98 8.88
C ARG A 129 11.84 -1.80 10.15
N VAL A 130 10.81 -2.46 10.66
CA VAL A 130 10.91 -3.19 11.93
C VAL A 130 11.60 -4.53 11.75
N ARG A 131 11.32 -5.26 10.66
CA ARG A 131 11.80 -6.62 10.47
C ARG A 131 13.13 -6.72 9.73
N LEU A 132 13.42 -5.77 8.83
CA LEU A 132 14.63 -5.82 8.00
C LEU A 132 15.68 -4.76 8.40
N LEU A 133 15.25 -3.52 8.68
CA LEU A 133 16.19 -2.41 8.93
C LEU A 133 16.53 -2.23 10.40
N LYS A 134 15.65 -2.62 11.33
CA LYS A 134 15.88 -2.52 12.78
C LYS A 134 16.60 -3.76 13.30
N ILE A 135 17.85 -3.93 12.91
CA ILE A 135 18.71 -5.04 13.37
C ILE A 135 19.68 -4.51 14.42
N GLY A 136 19.81 -5.25 15.53
CA GLY A 136 20.81 -4.94 16.54
C GLY A 136 22.21 -5.11 15.96
N ALA A 137 23.09 -4.13 16.22
CA ALA A 137 24.45 -4.14 15.72
C ALA A 137 25.43 -3.64 16.79
N ALA A 138 26.63 -4.24 16.83
CA ALA A 138 27.78 -3.74 17.57
C ALA A 138 28.67 -2.95 16.61
N ILE A 139 29.06 -1.74 17.00
CA ILE A 139 29.98 -0.90 16.22
C ILE A 139 31.37 -0.94 16.87
N LEU A 140 32.31 -1.48 16.13
CA LEU A 140 33.73 -1.50 16.51
C LEU A 140 34.47 -0.45 15.67
N ARG A 141 35.05 0.53 16.34
CA ARG A 141 35.83 1.59 15.71
C ARG A 141 37.26 1.54 16.15
N ASN A 142 38.20 1.55 15.22
CA ASN A 142 39.61 1.84 15.45
C ASN A 142 40.06 2.97 14.51
N THR A 143 41.29 3.38 14.57
CA THR A 143 41.87 4.51 13.79
C THR A 143 41.71 4.37 12.29
N ARG A 144 41.60 3.14 11.76
CA ARG A 144 41.60 2.86 10.31
C ARG A 144 40.28 2.28 9.80
N ARG A 145 39.40 1.73 10.68
CA ARG A 145 38.22 0.98 10.25
C ARG A 145 37.04 1.17 11.21
N VAL A 146 35.87 1.24 10.64
CA VAL A 146 34.60 1.06 11.36
C VAL A 146 34.03 -0.27 10.90
N ARG A 147 33.79 -1.20 11.83
CA ARG A 147 33.12 -2.47 11.56
C ARG A 147 31.79 -2.47 12.25
N ILE A 148 30.75 -2.82 11.49
CA ILE A 148 29.38 -2.98 11.99
C ILE A 148 29.09 -4.48 12.00
N LEU A 149 28.92 -5.04 13.18
CA LEU A 149 28.65 -6.46 13.39
C LEU A 149 27.13 -6.61 13.68
N PHE A 150 26.39 -7.14 12.73
CA PHE A 150 24.98 -7.42 12.89
C PHE A 150 24.75 -8.71 13.69
N ALA A 151 23.59 -8.81 14.38
CA ALA A 151 23.20 -9.99 15.10
C ALA A 151 23.11 -11.21 14.15
N SER A 152 23.96 -12.23 14.40
CA SER A 152 24.05 -13.43 13.54
C SER A 152 22.76 -14.28 13.53
N HIS A 153 21.95 -14.20 14.58
CA HIS A 153 20.70 -14.98 14.74
C HIS A 153 19.47 -14.21 14.30
N HIS A 154 19.62 -13.12 13.54
CA HIS A 154 18.46 -12.38 13.04
C HIS A 154 17.64 -13.23 12.06
N PRO A 155 16.30 -13.37 12.24
CA PRO A 155 15.47 -14.26 11.42
C PRO A 155 15.53 -13.97 9.92
N LEU A 156 15.70 -12.69 9.53
CA LEU A 156 15.77 -12.24 8.14
C LEU A 156 17.22 -11.96 7.69
N ARG A 157 18.21 -12.64 8.28
CA ARG A 157 19.63 -12.48 7.92
C ARG A 157 19.87 -12.70 6.43
N GLU A 158 19.35 -13.76 5.86
CA GLU A 158 19.55 -14.09 4.45
C GLU A 158 18.86 -13.05 3.53
N THR A 159 17.63 -12.66 3.84
CA THR A 159 16.93 -11.60 3.12
C THR A 159 17.69 -10.28 3.16
N PHE A 160 18.27 -9.92 4.31
CA PHE A 160 19.12 -8.73 4.44
C PHE A 160 20.39 -8.83 3.56
N LEU A 161 21.06 -9.97 3.54
CA LEU A 161 22.26 -10.17 2.73
C LEU A 161 21.96 -10.15 1.23
N VAL A 162 20.84 -10.75 0.81
CA VAL A 162 20.37 -10.68 -0.59
C VAL A 162 20.09 -9.22 -0.98
N ALA A 163 19.36 -8.48 -0.16
CA ALA A 163 19.07 -7.08 -0.40
C ALA A 163 20.34 -6.21 -0.45
N ALA A 164 21.26 -6.41 0.49
CA ALA A 164 22.51 -5.67 0.52
C ALA A 164 23.39 -5.92 -0.73
N ARG A 165 23.46 -7.17 -1.20
CA ARG A 165 24.18 -7.51 -2.44
C ARG A 165 23.51 -6.89 -3.67
N ALA A 166 22.18 -6.96 -3.78
CA ALA A 166 21.44 -6.35 -4.89
C ALA A 166 21.65 -4.83 -4.98
N LEU A 167 21.78 -4.14 -3.85
CA LEU A 167 22.02 -2.69 -3.80
C LEU A 167 23.51 -2.33 -3.99
N ALA A 168 24.43 -3.25 -3.72
CA ALA A 168 25.87 -3.02 -3.90
C ALA A 168 26.36 -3.32 -5.32
N SER A 169 25.56 -3.99 -6.12
CA SER A 169 25.87 -4.23 -7.55
C SER A 169 25.59 -2.96 -8.35
N PRO A 170 26.57 -2.44 -9.14
CA PRO A 170 26.40 -1.26 -9.98
C PRO A 170 25.39 -1.49 -11.10
#